data_bdf66ee9f043cb3b2601f025690829a2
#
_entry.id   bdf66ee9f043cb3b2601f025690829a2
#
_cell.length_a   1.000
_cell.length_b   1.000
_cell.length_c   1.000
_cell.angle_alpha   90.00
_cell.angle_beta   90.00
_cell.angle_gamma   90.00
#
_symmetry.space_group_name_H-M   'P 1'
#
loop_
_entity.id
_entity.type
_entity.pdbx_description
1 polymer ?
#
loop_
_entity_poly.entity_id
_entity_poly.type
_entity_poly.pdbx_seq_one_letter_code
_entity_poly.pdbx_strand_id
1 'polypeptide(L)'
;MLFRSFTLIAMGVGFGYYAYFEEGNLFLNKIFYLLNQNTYSVMENDVLVAIPLFLFMGYVVERANIVNRLFFSLQLATRHLPGSMAVAALATCAIFATASGIIGAVVTLMGLLAFPAMVKANYHRGFASGVICAGGTLGILIPPSIMLIVYAAIAELSPLRLYAAAIFPGFMLAGFYMIYVVGYAFFKPSIAPKPIEEEIPPTKVIILQLVTSFLPLALLILSVLGSILLGLATPAE
;
A
#
# COMPACT_ATOMS: atom_id res chain seq x y z
N MET A 1 3.44 10.76 21.58
CA MET A 1 3.62 9.40 21.08
C MET A 1 4.72 8.64 21.84
N LEU A 2 5.90 9.20 21.99
CA LEU A 2 7.03 8.63 22.76
C LEU A 2 6.66 8.20 24.20
N PHE A 3 5.85 8.99 24.90
CA PHE A 3 5.45 8.70 26.29
C PHE A 3 4.60 7.41 26.43
N ARG A 4 3.72 7.12 25.45
CA ARG A 4 2.92 5.89 25.43
C ARG A 4 3.76 4.64 25.14
N SER A 5 4.73 4.76 24.27
CA SER A 5 5.66 3.66 23.98
C SER A 5 6.55 3.35 25.18
N PHE A 6 7.03 4.40 25.88
CA PHE A 6 7.83 4.25 27.09
C PHE A 6 7.06 3.60 28.22
N THR A 7 5.78 3.95 28.42
CA THR A 7 4.91 3.33 29.43
C THR A 7 4.63 1.88 29.10
N LEU A 8 4.40 1.51 27.83
CA LEU A 8 4.17 0.12 27.44
C LEU A 8 5.43 -0.75 27.63
N ILE A 9 6.60 -0.22 27.30
CA ILE A 9 7.88 -0.90 27.54
C ILE A 9 8.12 -1.05 29.03
N ALA A 10 7.93 0.01 29.83
CA ALA A 10 8.09 -0.04 31.27
C ALA A 10 7.10 -0.99 31.96
N MET A 11 5.85 -1.05 31.48
CA MET A 11 4.87 -2.04 31.96
C MET A 11 5.24 -3.46 31.56
N GLY A 12 5.70 -3.68 30.32
CA GLY A 12 6.15 -4.99 29.86
C GLY A 12 7.35 -5.49 30.65
N VAL A 13 8.35 -4.64 30.88
CA VAL A 13 9.53 -4.95 31.70
C VAL A 13 9.11 -5.17 33.16
N GLY A 14 8.23 -4.33 33.71
CA GLY A 14 7.75 -4.47 35.10
C GLY A 14 6.93 -5.75 35.32
N PHE A 15 6.04 -6.10 34.39
CA PHE A 15 5.27 -7.35 34.45
C PHE A 15 6.15 -8.57 34.27
N GLY A 16 7.09 -8.52 33.31
CA GLY A 16 8.04 -9.58 33.12
C GLY A 16 8.96 -9.75 34.34
N TYR A 17 9.41 -8.65 34.94
CA TYR A 17 10.18 -8.66 36.19
C TYR A 17 9.41 -9.33 37.32
N TYR A 18 8.13 -8.98 37.53
CA TYR A 18 7.29 -9.57 38.55
C TYR A 18 7.03 -11.06 38.32
N ALA A 19 6.84 -11.47 37.08
CA ALA A 19 6.55 -12.88 36.74
C ALA A 19 7.78 -13.81 36.87
N TYR A 20 9.00 -13.28 36.77
CA TYR A 20 10.24 -14.08 36.80
C TYR A 20 11.15 -13.76 37.99
N PHE A 21 10.65 -13.04 38.97
CA PHE A 21 11.44 -12.65 40.12
C PHE A 21 11.53 -13.80 41.16
N GLU A 22 12.58 -14.61 41.05
CA GLU A 22 12.90 -15.60 42.08
C GLU A 22 14.24 -15.35 42.80
N GLU A 23 15.11 -14.47 42.33
CA GLU A 23 16.41 -14.21 42.99
C GLU A 23 16.85 -12.75 42.87
N GLY A 24 17.24 -12.17 44.01
CA GLY A 24 17.44 -10.78 44.35
C GLY A 24 18.48 -9.93 43.61
N ASN A 25 18.89 -10.21 42.38
CA ASN A 25 19.79 -9.40 41.61
C ASN A 25 19.14 -8.86 40.32
N LEU A 26 18.80 -7.58 40.37
CA LEU A 26 18.14 -6.85 39.27
C LEU A 26 18.86 -6.96 37.91
N PHE A 27 20.20 -7.02 37.91
CA PHE A 27 21.02 -7.05 36.69
C PHE A 27 21.29 -8.47 36.14
N LEU A 28 21.05 -9.50 36.94
CA LEU A 28 21.20 -10.91 36.53
C LEU A 28 19.90 -11.55 36.07
N ASN A 29 18.83 -10.77 36.02
CA ASN A 29 17.51 -11.29 35.69
C ASN A 29 17.43 -11.63 34.20
N LYS A 30 16.92 -12.81 33.87
CA LYS A 30 16.70 -13.33 32.51
C LYS A 30 15.96 -12.34 31.61
N ILE A 31 15.16 -11.43 32.18
CA ILE A 31 14.42 -10.41 31.42
C ILE A 31 15.35 -9.39 30.77
N PHE A 32 16.31 -8.85 31.52
CA PHE A 32 17.28 -7.90 30.95
C PHE A 32 18.20 -8.58 29.92
N TYR A 33 18.55 -9.84 30.17
CA TYR A 33 19.30 -10.63 29.20
C TYR A 33 18.48 -10.87 27.92
N LEU A 34 17.22 -11.29 28.03
CA LEU A 34 16.34 -11.50 26.90
C LEU A 34 16.00 -10.19 26.17
N LEU A 35 15.80 -9.08 26.89
CA LEU A 35 15.59 -7.76 26.31
C LEU A 35 16.79 -7.36 25.46
N ASN A 36 18.00 -7.51 26.00
CA ASN A 36 19.22 -7.21 25.28
C ASN A 36 19.37 -8.09 24.04
N GLN A 37 19.21 -9.40 24.20
CA GLN A 37 19.32 -10.37 23.09
C GLN A 37 18.27 -10.10 21.99
N ASN A 38 17.01 -9.87 22.35
CA ASN A 38 15.95 -9.55 21.38
C ASN A 38 16.19 -8.19 20.70
N THR A 39 16.72 -7.20 21.44
CA THR A 39 17.06 -5.91 20.84
C THR A 39 18.17 -6.07 19.80
N TYR A 40 19.22 -6.81 20.11
CA TYR A 40 20.29 -7.11 19.16
C TYR A 40 19.77 -7.90 17.96
N SER A 41 18.95 -8.92 18.17
CA SER A 41 18.37 -9.72 17.09
C SER A 41 17.52 -8.86 16.12
N VAL A 42 16.80 -7.87 16.63
CA VAL A 42 16.05 -6.92 15.78
C VAL A 42 17.00 -5.97 15.04
N MET A 43 18.06 -5.50 15.69
CA MET A 43 19.03 -4.58 15.07
C MET A 43 19.87 -5.24 13.98
N GLU A 44 20.15 -6.54 14.10
CA GLU A 44 20.90 -7.33 13.11
C GLU A 44 20.00 -7.95 12.03
N ASN A 45 18.72 -7.69 12.06
CA ASN A 45 17.78 -8.28 11.10
C ASN A 45 17.81 -7.53 9.77
N ASP A 46 18.53 -8.08 8.79
CA ASP A 46 18.66 -7.51 7.45
C ASP A 46 17.33 -7.27 6.74
N VAL A 47 16.30 -8.09 7.04
CA VAL A 47 14.97 -7.93 6.45
C VAL A 47 14.34 -6.59 6.82
N LEU A 48 14.61 -6.08 8.02
CA LEU A 48 14.08 -4.80 8.49
C LEU A 48 14.74 -3.58 7.81
N VAL A 49 15.93 -3.73 7.26
CA VAL A 49 16.62 -2.68 6.47
C VAL A 49 15.83 -2.35 5.20
N ALA A 50 15.06 -3.30 4.67
CA ALA A 50 14.20 -3.07 3.53
C ALA A 50 13.13 -1.98 3.80
N ILE A 51 12.68 -1.80 5.05
CA ILE A 51 11.60 -0.85 5.38
C ILE A 51 11.95 0.59 5.00
N PRO A 52 13.07 1.19 5.45
CA PRO A 52 13.43 2.55 5.06
C PRO A 52 13.70 2.69 3.56
N LEU A 53 14.20 1.66 2.90
CA LEU A 53 14.44 1.67 1.46
C LEU A 53 13.12 1.71 0.68
N PHE A 54 12.13 0.90 1.04
CA PHE A 54 10.79 0.95 0.44
C PHE A 54 10.06 2.26 0.74
N LEU A 55 10.23 2.81 1.94
CA LEU A 55 9.70 4.14 2.28
C LEU A 55 10.29 5.22 1.37
N PHE A 56 11.60 5.18 1.16
CA PHE A 56 12.28 6.11 0.27
C PHE A 56 11.81 5.96 -1.17
N MET A 57 11.71 4.72 -1.68
CA MET A 57 11.19 4.43 -3.01
C MET A 57 9.76 4.97 -3.17
N GLY A 58 8.87 4.71 -2.22
CA GLY A 58 7.49 5.21 -2.25
C GLY A 58 7.43 6.73 -2.30
N TYR A 59 8.26 7.41 -1.50
CA TYR A 59 8.35 8.87 -1.49
C TYR A 59 8.85 9.45 -2.82
N VAL A 60 9.84 8.83 -3.44
CA VAL A 60 10.35 9.24 -4.77
C VAL A 60 9.26 9.10 -5.83
N VAL A 61 8.54 7.98 -5.84
CA VAL A 61 7.43 7.74 -6.79
C VAL A 61 6.29 8.74 -6.58
N GLU A 62 5.96 9.07 -5.33
CA GLU A 62 4.97 10.09 -4.99
C GLU A 62 5.36 11.47 -5.56
N ARG A 63 6.65 11.86 -5.39
CA ARG A 63 7.16 13.15 -5.88
C ARG A 63 7.32 13.23 -7.39
N ALA A 64 7.42 12.10 -8.08
CA ALA A 64 7.61 12.06 -9.55
C ALA A 64 6.36 12.45 -10.35
N ASN A 65 5.23 12.78 -9.70
CA ASN A 65 3.96 13.16 -10.34
C ASN A 65 3.39 12.11 -11.32
N ILE A 66 3.85 10.87 -11.22
CA ILE A 66 3.44 9.76 -12.10
C ILE A 66 1.97 9.39 -11.81
N VAL A 67 1.59 9.42 -10.55
CA VAL A 67 0.25 9.02 -10.07
C VAL A 67 -0.85 9.90 -10.66
N ASN A 68 -0.61 11.23 -10.74
CA ASN A 68 -1.55 12.16 -11.36
C ASN A 68 -1.80 11.81 -12.82
N ARG A 69 -0.73 11.60 -13.59
CA ARG A 69 -0.82 11.22 -15.01
C ARG A 69 -1.54 9.89 -15.19
N LEU A 70 -1.23 8.92 -14.31
CA LEU A 70 -1.85 7.58 -14.33
C LEU A 70 -3.36 7.67 -14.07
N PHE A 71 -3.78 8.43 -13.05
CA PHE A 71 -5.20 8.61 -12.71
C PHE A 71 -5.98 9.21 -13.89
N PHE A 72 -5.50 10.31 -14.48
CA PHE A 72 -6.18 10.94 -15.60
C PHE A 72 -6.22 10.04 -16.84
N SER A 73 -5.12 9.33 -17.13
CA SER A 73 -5.07 8.39 -18.26
C SER A 73 -6.03 7.21 -18.08
N LEU A 74 -6.12 6.67 -16.86
CA LEU A 74 -7.08 5.60 -16.52
C LEU A 74 -8.51 6.09 -16.54
N GLN A 75 -8.78 7.33 -16.09
CA GLN A 75 -10.11 7.94 -16.17
C GLN A 75 -10.58 8.04 -17.62
N LEU A 76 -9.71 8.49 -18.53
CA LEU A 76 -10.01 8.54 -19.95
C LEU A 76 -10.22 7.15 -20.57
N ALA A 77 -9.42 6.18 -20.18
CA ALA A 77 -9.52 4.79 -20.68
C ALA A 77 -10.81 4.11 -20.22
N THR A 78 -11.24 4.35 -18.96
CA THR A 78 -12.42 3.72 -18.35
C THR A 78 -13.73 4.50 -18.54
N ARG A 79 -13.73 5.59 -19.31
CA ARG A 79 -14.87 6.52 -19.48
C ARG A 79 -16.18 5.85 -19.86
N HIS A 80 -16.14 4.72 -20.57
CA HIS A 80 -17.33 3.98 -20.99
C HIS A 80 -17.96 3.16 -19.87
N LEU A 81 -17.24 2.91 -18.79
CA LEU A 81 -17.71 2.13 -17.66
C LEU A 81 -18.61 2.97 -16.73
N PRO A 82 -19.65 2.37 -16.11
CA PRO A 82 -20.36 3.02 -15.04
C PRO A 82 -19.42 3.25 -13.86
N GLY A 83 -19.45 4.46 -13.27
CA GLY A 83 -18.52 4.81 -12.20
C GLY A 83 -17.07 4.97 -12.63
N SER A 84 -16.81 5.38 -13.87
CA SER A 84 -15.47 5.45 -14.49
C SER A 84 -14.39 6.10 -13.61
N MET A 85 -14.70 7.23 -12.94
CA MET A 85 -13.74 7.89 -12.05
C MET A 85 -13.41 7.05 -10.81
N ALA A 86 -14.39 6.32 -10.25
CA ALA A 86 -14.17 5.43 -9.12
C ALA A 86 -13.33 4.21 -9.52
N VAL A 87 -13.60 3.65 -10.71
CA VAL A 87 -12.79 2.57 -11.30
C VAL A 87 -11.35 3.02 -11.53
N ALA A 88 -11.17 4.20 -12.13
CA ALA A 88 -9.85 4.79 -12.37
C ALA A 88 -9.10 5.06 -11.04
N ALA A 89 -9.79 5.60 -10.04
CA ALA A 89 -9.20 5.83 -8.73
C ALA A 89 -8.74 4.53 -8.07
N LEU A 90 -9.56 3.49 -8.11
CA LEU A 90 -9.25 2.19 -7.53
C LEU A 90 -8.10 1.50 -8.26
N ALA A 91 -8.09 1.53 -9.59
CA ALA A 91 -6.99 0.99 -10.40
C ALA A 91 -5.68 1.75 -10.15
N THR A 92 -5.74 3.09 -10.06
CA THR A 92 -4.58 3.92 -9.71
C THR A 92 -4.07 3.59 -8.32
N CYS A 93 -4.98 3.47 -7.33
CA CYS A 93 -4.62 3.05 -5.97
C CYS A 93 -3.92 1.68 -5.98
N ALA A 94 -4.46 0.69 -6.67
CA ALA A 94 -3.88 -0.65 -6.74
C ALA A 94 -2.45 -0.62 -7.29
N ILE A 95 -2.24 0.08 -8.41
CA ILE A 95 -0.93 0.19 -9.06
C ILE A 95 0.05 1.01 -8.20
N PHE A 96 -0.39 2.15 -7.66
CA PHE A 96 0.46 2.98 -6.82
C PHE A 96 0.75 2.34 -5.46
N ALA A 97 -0.22 1.61 -4.93
CA ALA A 97 -0.07 0.85 -3.69
C ALA A 97 1.05 -0.18 -3.77
N THR A 98 1.20 -0.87 -4.92
CA THR A 98 2.31 -1.81 -5.15
C THR A 98 3.67 -1.12 -5.16
N ALA A 99 3.75 0.12 -5.66
CA ALA A 99 5.01 0.87 -5.71
C ALA A 99 5.37 1.51 -4.37
N SER A 100 4.38 1.98 -3.58
CA SER A 100 4.65 2.70 -2.34
C SER A 100 4.66 1.78 -1.11
N GLY A 101 3.86 0.72 -1.11
CA GLY A 101 3.67 -0.17 0.04
C GLY A 101 3.10 0.50 1.29
N ILE A 102 2.61 1.74 1.18
CA ILE A 102 2.20 2.59 2.31
C ILE A 102 0.77 3.06 2.11
N ILE A 103 -0.15 2.61 2.96
CA ILE A 103 -1.57 3.01 2.90
C ILE A 103 -1.75 4.52 3.02
N GLY A 104 -1.09 5.13 4.02
CA GLY A 104 -1.23 6.56 4.31
C GLY A 104 -0.89 7.43 3.11
N ALA A 105 0.19 7.13 2.41
CA ALA A 105 0.61 7.85 1.21
C ALA A 105 -0.44 7.73 0.10
N VAL A 106 -0.91 6.50 -0.17
CA VAL A 106 -1.91 6.23 -1.21
C VAL A 106 -3.23 6.96 -0.93
N VAL A 107 -3.77 6.81 0.30
CA VAL A 107 -5.04 7.43 0.68
C VAL A 107 -4.94 8.96 0.67
N THR A 108 -3.83 9.51 1.18
CA THR A 108 -3.64 10.97 1.22
C THR A 108 -3.52 11.54 -0.20
N LEU A 109 -2.67 10.96 -1.04
CA LEU A 109 -2.46 11.44 -2.40
C LEU A 109 -3.74 11.33 -3.24
N MET A 110 -4.40 10.19 -3.21
CA MET A 110 -5.65 9.98 -3.93
C MET A 110 -6.83 10.76 -3.32
N GLY A 111 -6.80 11.00 -2.02
CA GLY A 111 -7.74 11.89 -1.34
C GLY A 111 -7.62 13.34 -1.80
N LEU A 112 -6.40 13.81 -2.08
CA LEU A 112 -6.16 15.15 -2.61
C LEU A 112 -6.43 15.26 -4.12
N LEU A 113 -6.23 14.18 -4.86
CA LEU A 113 -6.35 14.16 -6.32
C LEU A 113 -7.72 13.69 -6.80
N ALA A 114 -8.12 12.47 -6.46
CA ALA A 114 -9.32 11.84 -7.00
C ALA A 114 -10.61 12.29 -6.31
N PHE A 115 -10.56 12.51 -4.98
CA PHE A 115 -11.75 12.89 -4.23
C PHE A 115 -12.38 14.21 -4.70
N PRO A 116 -11.63 15.34 -4.86
CA PRO A 116 -12.20 16.58 -5.39
C PRO A 116 -12.73 16.42 -6.82
N ALA A 117 -12.03 15.63 -7.65
CA ALA A 117 -12.49 15.37 -9.01
C ALA A 117 -13.82 14.60 -9.03
N MET A 118 -13.95 13.56 -8.20
CA MET A 118 -15.19 12.79 -8.05
C MET A 118 -16.34 13.65 -7.49
N VAL A 119 -16.07 14.52 -6.51
CA VAL A 119 -17.09 15.44 -5.94
C VAL A 119 -17.54 16.46 -6.97
N LYS A 120 -16.62 17.01 -7.80
CA LYS A 120 -16.97 17.91 -8.92
C LYS A 120 -17.83 17.21 -9.98
N ALA A 121 -17.62 15.91 -10.19
CA ALA A 121 -18.45 15.09 -11.08
C ALA A 121 -19.75 14.59 -10.42
N ASN A 122 -20.17 15.20 -9.30
CA ASN A 122 -21.38 14.88 -8.55
C ASN A 122 -21.45 13.44 -8.00
N TYR A 123 -20.33 12.82 -7.73
CA TYR A 123 -20.29 11.55 -7.00
C TYR A 123 -20.72 11.73 -5.56
N HIS A 124 -21.43 10.76 -5.02
CA HIS A 124 -21.78 10.76 -3.60
C HIS A 124 -20.50 10.72 -2.75
N ARG A 125 -20.35 11.66 -1.81
CA ARG A 125 -19.13 11.85 -1.03
C ARG A 125 -18.71 10.59 -0.26
N GLY A 126 -19.69 9.89 0.37
CA GLY A 126 -19.40 8.65 1.10
C GLY A 126 -18.92 7.51 0.19
N PHE A 127 -19.43 7.43 -1.05
CA PHE A 127 -18.95 6.46 -2.02
C PHE A 127 -17.55 6.80 -2.50
N ALA A 128 -17.28 8.07 -2.85
CA ALA A 128 -15.97 8.53 -3.30
C ALA A 128 -14.87 8.30 -2.23
N SER A 129 -15.14 8.68 -0.98
CA SER A 129 -14.18 8.43 0.13
C SER A 129 -13.99 6.94 0.40
N GLY A 130 -15.07 6.15 0.36
CA GLY A 130 -15.00 4.70 0.54
C GLY A 130 -14.13 4.01 -0.51
N VAL A 131 -14.25 4.39 -1.78
CA VAL A 131 -13.42 3.86 -2.87
C VAL A 131 -11.94 4.17 -2.66
N ILE A 132 -11.60 5.38 -2.25
CA ILE A 132 -10.21 5.78 -2.00
C ILE A 132 -9.63 5.05 -0.79
N CYS A 133 -10.38 4.96 0.30
CA CYS A 133 -9.94 4.22 1.49
C CYS A 133 -9.76 2.73 1.17
N ALA A 134 -10.72 2.12 0.47
CA ALA A 134 -10.61 0.72 0.05
C ALA A 134 -9.41 0.51 -0.90
N GLY A 135 -9.23 1.41 -1.89
CA GLY A 135 -8.07 1.36 -2.78
C GLY A 135 -6.74 1.45 -2.04
N GLY A 136 -6.66 2.32 -1.02
CA GLY A 136 -5.45 2.45 -0.22
C GLY A 136 -5.08 1.20 0.57
N THR A 137 -6.07 0.41 1.03
CA THR A 137 -5.80 -0.84 1.76
C THR A 137 -5.11 -1.91 0.91
N LEU A 138 -5.19 -1.83 -0.42
CA LEU A 138 -4.49 -2.75 -1.32
C LEU A 138 -2.97 -2.69 -1.16
N GLY A 139 -2.42 -1.54 -0.70
CA GLY A 139 -0.99 -1.38 -0.44
C GLY A 139 -0.40 -2.27 0.65
N ILE A 140 -1.23 -2.84 1.53
CA ILE A 140 -0.75 -3.84 2.49
C ILE A 140 -0.63 -5.21 1.84
N LEU A 141 -1.56 -5.55 0.95
CA LEU A 141 -1.73 -6.92 0.49
C LEU A 141 -1.01 -7.20 -0.83
N ILE A 142 -0.96 -6.21 -1.74
CA ILE A 142 -0.30 -6.40 -3.04
C ILE A 142 1.20 -6.14 -2.89
N PRO A 143 2.08 -7.14 -3.17
CA PRO A 143 3.53 -6.97 -3.09
C PRO A 143 4.08 -5.97 -4.15
N PRO A 144 5.20 -5.30 -3.85
CA PRO A 144 5.95 -5.28 -2.60
C PRO A 144 5.26 -4.45 -1.51
N SER A 145 5.19 -4.97 -0.29
CA SER A 145 4.50 -4.34 0.83
C SER A 145 5.36 -4.33 2.07
N ILE A 146 5.49 -3.18 2.71
CA ILE A 146 6.26 -3.00 3.94
C ILE A 146 5.66 -3.83 5.08
N MET A 147 4.33 -3.92 5.16
CA MET A 147 3.68 -4.68 6.22
C MET A 147 3.95 -6.18 6.10
N LEU A 148 4.06 -6.71 4.89
CA LEU A 148 4.43 -8.10 4.68
C LEU A 148 5.89 -8.36 5.07
N ILE A 149 6.80 -7.38 4.89
CA ILE A 149 8.20 -7.48 5.37
C ILE A 149 8.23 -7.54 6.90
N VAL A 150 7.52 -6.62 7.57
CA VAL A 150 7.43 -6.60 9.03
C VAL A 150 6.84 -7.92 9.55
N TYR A 151 5.79 -8.41 8.91
CA TYR A 151 5.20 -9.70 9.27
C TYR A 151 6.17 -10.86 9.07
N ALA A 152 6.89 -10.87 7.96
CA ALA A 152 7.92 -11.90 7.70
C ALA A 152 9.01 -11.91 8.77
N ALA A 153 9.48 -10.73 9.18
CA ALA A 153 10.50 -10.58 10.21
C ALA A 153 10.02 -11.06 11.60
N ILE A 154 8.78 -10.74 11.99
CA ILE A 154 8.21 -11.13 13.28
C ILE A 154 7.86 -12.62 13.32
N ALA A 155 7.33 -13.16 12.21
CA ALA A 155 6.91 -14.54 12.10
C ALA A 155 8.05 -15.51 11.69
N GLU A 156 9.27 -14.98 11.52
CA GLU A 156 10.44 -15.74 11.06
C GLU A 156 10.21 -16.49 9.73
N LEU A 157 9.41 -15.86 8.84
CA LEU A 157 9.09 -16.40 7.54
C LEU A 157 9.97 -15.76 6.45
N SER A 158 10.14 -16.49 5.35
CA SER A 158 10.80 -15.92 4.17
C SER A 158 9.92 -14.86 3.51
N PRO A 159 10.40 -13.59 3.36
CA PRO A 159 9.66 -12.53 2.66
C PRO A 159 9.29 -12.92 1.23
N LEU A 160 10.16 -13.66 0.54
CA LEU A 160 9.93 -14.16 -0.82
C LEU A 160 8.68 -15.06 -0.89
N ARG A 161 8.57 -16.04 0.01
CA ARG A 161 7.42 -16.95 0.07
C ARG A 161 6.15 -16.20 0.40
N LEU A 162 6.24 -15.22 1.30
CA LEU A 162 5.11 -14.41 1.72
C LEU A 162 4.62 -13.51 0.58
N TYR A 163 5.51 -12.90 -0.17
CA TYR A 163 5.17 -12.12 -1.35
C TYR A 163 4.50 -12.98 -2.42
N ALA A 164 5.07 -14.14 -2.76
CA ALA A 164 4.47 -15.05 -3.72
C ALA A 164 3.06 -15.49 -3.31
N ALA A 165 2.85 -15.78 -2.02
CA ALA A 165 1.54 -16.15 -1.49
C ALA A 165 0.53 -14.99 -1.49
N ALA A 166 0.97 -13.74 -1.31
CA ALA A 166 0.12 -12.55 -1.22
C ALA A 166 -0.36 -12.04 -2.59
N ILE A 167 0.33 -12.34 -3.69
CA ILE A 167 -0.03 -11.90 -5.04
C ILE A 167 -1.47 -12.27 -5.38
N PHE A 168 -1.82 -13.54 -5.27
CA PHE A 168 -3.15 -14.02 -5.66
C PHE A 168 -4.29 -13.40 -4.82
N PRO A 169 -4.27 -13.42 -3.48
CA PRO A 169 -5.30 -12.78 -2.67
C PRO A 169 -5.34 -11.25 -2.86
N GLY A 170 -4.19 -10.61 -3.11
CA GLY A 170 -4.13 -9.17 -3.36
C GLY A 170 -4.87 -8.76 -4.63
N PHE A 171 -4.59 -9.43 -5.75
CA PHE A 171 -5.30 -9.17 -7.00
C PHE A 171 -6.77 -9.60 -6.95
N MET A 172 -7.08 -10.68 -6.25
CA MET A 172 -8.46 -11.12 -6.03
C MET A 172 -9.26 -10.06 -5.28
N LEU A 173 -8.71 -9.48 -4.23
CA LEU A 173 -9.36 -8.39 -3.48
C LEU A 173 -9.55 -7.14 -4.34
N ALA A 174 -8.53 -6.74 -5.11
CA ALA A 174 -8.65 -5.64 -6.07
C ALA A 174 -9.76 -5.89 -7.09
N GLY A 175 -9.87 -7.11 -7.60
CA GLY A 175 -10.95 -7.55 -8.48
C GLY A 175 -12.33 -7.43 -7.84
N PHE A 176 -12.49 -7.87 -6.60
CA PHE A 176 -13.76 -7.74 -5.88
C PHE A 176 -14.15 -6.29 -5.64
N TYR A 177 -13.20 -5.43 -5.30
CA TYR A 177 -13.47 -3.99 -5.19
C TYR A 177 -13.91 -3.40 -6.52
N MET A 178 -13.27 -3.79 -7.62
CA MET A 178 -13.62 -3.34 -8.97
C MET A 178 -15.03 -3.79 -9.36
N ILE A 179 -15.36 -5.07 -9.14
CA ILE A 179 -16.69 -5.63 -9.39
C ILE A 179 -17.75 -4.91 -8.54
N TYR A 180 -17.46 -4.67 -7.26
CA TYR A 180 -18.37 -3.94 -6.37
C TYR A 180 -18.62 -2.51 -6.86
N VAL A 181 -17.58 -1.77 -7.21
CA VAL A 181 -17.68 -0.38 -7.68
C VAL A 181 -18.48 -0.30 -8.97
N VAL A 182 -18.17 -1.15 -9.96
CA VAL A 182 -18.89 -1.18 -11.24
C VAL A 182 -20.35 -1.62 -11.04
N GLY A 183 -20.57 -2.68 -10.27
CA GLY A 183 -21.92 -3.18 -9.97
C GLY A 183 -22.76 -2.13 -9.24
N TYR A 184 -22.20 -1.51 -8.21
CA TYR A 184 -22.92 -0.49 -7.44
C TYR A 184 -23.25 0.75 -8.28
N ALA A 185 -22.31 1.19 -9.12
CA ALA A 185 -22.56 2.30 -10.06
C ALA A 185 -23.57 1.93 -11.15
N PHE A 186 -23.64 0.66 -11.56
CA PHE A 186 -24.62 0.17 -12.52
C PHE A 186 -26.05 0.16 -11.93
N PHE A 187 -26.20 -0.34 -10.69
CA PHE A 187 -27.51 -0.41 -10.03
C PHE A 187 -28.02 0.95 -9.51
N LYS A 188 -27.10 1.87 -9.19
CA LYS A 188 -27.44 3.21 -8.68
C LYS A 188 -26.65 4.30 -9.42
N PRO A 189 -27.01 4.65 -10.66
CA PRO A 189 -26.28 5.64 -11.46
C PRO A 189 -26.23 7.04 -10.83
N SER A 190 -27.17 7.36 -9.93
CA SER A 190 -27.22 8.65 -9.22
C SER A 190 -26.03 8.84 -8.24
N ILE A 191 -25.37 7.76 -7.81
CA ILE A 191 -24.27 7.81 -6.86
C ILE A 191 -22.94 8.06 -7.56
N ALA A 192 -22.81 7.58 -8.81
CA ALA A 192 -21.60 7.68 -9.63
C ALA A 192 -21.99 8.08 -11.06
N PRO A 193 -22.45 9.32 -11.29
CA PRO A 193 -22.85 9.79 -12.61
C PRO A 193 -21.68 9.76 -13.57
N LYS A 194 -21.98 9.57 -14.86
CA LYS A 194 -20.96 9.65 -15.90
C LYS A 194 -20.41 11.08 -15.95
N PRO A 195 -19.08 11.25 -16.06
CA PRO A 195 -18.50 12.57 -16.23
C PRO A 195 -19.04 13.23 -17.50
N ILE A 196 -19.24 14.56 -17.45
CA ILE A 196 -19.65 15.36 -18.59
C ILE A 196 -18.53 15.28 -19.63
N GLU A 197 -18.89 14.97 -20.87
CA GLU A 197 -17.92 14.85 -21.96
C GLU A 197 -17.31 16.24 -22.27
N GLU A 198 -16.13 16.51 -21.75
CA GLU A 198 -15.20 17.50 -22.32
C GLU A 198 -14.54 16.89 -23.57
N GLU A 199 -13.99 17.73 -24.46
CA GLU A 199 -13.38 17.33 -25.73
C GLU A 199 -12.50 16.07 -25.59
N ILE A 200 -12.95 15.00 -26.28
CA ILE A 200 -12.33 13.68 -26.15
C ILE A 200 -11.13 13.59 -27.08
N PRO A 201 -9.92 13.43 -26.57
CA PRO A 201 -8.78 13.19 -27.42
C PRO A 201 -8.92 11.86 -28.20
N PRO A 202 -8.32 11.75 -29.40
CA PRO A 202 -8.41 10.55 -30.21
C PRO A 202 -7.85 9.33 -29.45
N THR A 203 -8.43 8.15 -29.66
CA THR A 203 -8.11 6.92 -28.94
C THR A 203 -6.61 6.58 -28.93
N LYS A 204 -5.90 6.91 -30.00
CA LYS A 204 -4.44 6.73 -30.10
C LYS A 204 -3.68 7.55 -29.02
N VAL A 205 -4.13 8.77 -28.76
CA VAL A 205 -3.52 9.64 -27.73
C VAL A 205 -3.79 9.10 -26.33
N ILE A 206 -5.00 8.59 -26.09
CA ILE A 206 -5.35 7.97 -24.80
C ILE A 206 -4.47 6.75 -24.52
N ILE A 207 -4.31 5.86 -25.52
CA ILE A 207 -3.45 4.68 -25.38
C ILE A 207 -2.00 5.08 -25.15
N LEU A 208 -1.49 6.06 -25.90
CA LEU A 208 -0.12 6.53 -25.73
C LEU A 208 0.09 7.14 -24.34
N GLN A 209 -0.84 7.97 -23.87
CA GLN A 209 -0.79 8.52 -22.52
C GLN A 209 -0.84 7.44 -21.44
N LEU A 210 -1.72 6.43 -21.61
CA LEU A 210 -1.81 5.32 -20.68
C LEU A 210 -0.50 4.55 -20.59
N VAL A 211 0.06 4.19 -21.77
CA VAL A 211 1.35 3.45 -21.83
C VAL A 211 2.48 4.27 -21.23
N THR A 212 2.62 5.54 -21.58
CA THR A 212 3.70 6.39 -21.07
C THR A 212 3.57 6.69 -19.56
N SER A 213 2.35 6.72 -19.04
CA SER A 213 2.12 6.93 -17.60
C SER A 213 2.26 5.64 -16.78
N PHE A 214 1.88 4.51 -17.37
CA PHE A 214 1.94 3.20 -16.70
C PHE A 214 3.34 2.56 -16.77
N LEU A 215 4.03 2.70 -17.90
CA LEU A 215 5.28 2.02 -18.19
C LEU A 215 6.39 2.26 -17.15
N PRO A 216 6.66 3.51 -16.71
CA PRO A 216 7.71 3.74 -15.71
C PRO A 216 7.43 3.02 -14.38
N LEU A 217 6.16 3.02 -13.95
CA LEU A 217 5.74 2.39 -12.71
C LEU A 217 5.73 0.87 -12.83
N ALA A 218 5.26 0.35 -13.95
CA ALA A 218 5.28 -1.08 -14.25
C ALA A 218 6.72 -1.62 -14.31
N LEU A 219 7.64 -0.91 -14.97
CA LEU A 219 9.06 -1.29 -15.02
C LEU A 219 9.68 -1.30 -13.62
N LEU A 220 9.38 -0.29 -12.80
CA LEU A 220 9.88 -0.22 -11.43
C LEU A 220 9.35 -1.42 -10.62
N ILE A 221 8.05 -1.69 -10.64
CA ILE A 221 7.45 -2.80 -9.91
C ILE A 221 8.01 -4.14 -10.41
N LEU A 222 8.09 -4.34 -11.73
CA LEU A 222 8.60 -5.57 -12.32
C LEU A 222 10.09 -5.77 -12.03
N SER A 223 10.89 -4.71 -12.00
CA SER A 223 12.31 -4.81 -11.67
C SER A 223 12.51 -5.20 -10.20
N VAL A 224 11.81 -4.55 -9.28
CA VAL A 224 11.91 -4.83 -7.85
C VAL A 224 11.32 -6.21 -7.51
N LEU A 225 10.05 -6.41 -7.85
CA LEU A 225 9.39 -7.68 -7.53
C LEU A 225 9.98 -8.86 -8.30
N GLY A 226 10.35 -8.63 -9.57
CA GLY A 226 10.97 -9.63 -10.42
C GLY A 226 12.34 -10.07 -9.90
N SER A 227 13.19 -9.12 -9.47
CA SER A 227 14.51 -9.45 -8.88
C SER A 227 14.36 -10.27 -7.60
N ILE A 228 13.40 -9.92 -6.74
CA ILE A 228 13.13 -10.64 -5.51
C ILE A 228 12.56 -12.05 -5.80
N LEU A 229 11.58 -12.16 -6.71
CA LEU A 229 10.94 -13.46 -7.03
C LEU A 229 11.88 -14.42 -7.78
N LEU A 230 12.78 -13.91 -8.60
CA LEU A 230 13.80 -14.70 -9.29
C LEU A 230 15.00 -15.03 -8.39
N GLY A 231 15.04 -14.51 -7.17
CA GLY A 231 16.14 -14.75 -6.23
C GLY A 231 17.44 -14.03 -6.61
N LEU A 232 17.36 -12.98 -7.44
CA LEU A 232 18.52 -12.18 -7.86
C LEU A 232 18.92 -11.15 -6.81
N ALA A 233 17.98 -10.72 -5.98
CA ALA A 233 18.19 -9.78 -4.90
C ALA A 233 17.33 -10.15 -3.70
N THR A 234 17.81 -9.81 -2.50
CA THR A 234 16.97 -9.87 -1.29
C THR A 234 16.15 -8.60 -1.14
N PRO A 235 15.05 -8.59 -0.35
CA PRO A 235 14.30 -7.36 -0.10
C PRO A 235 15.12 -6.22 0.52
N ALA A 236 16.29 -6.51 1.06
CA ALA A 236 17.19 -5.54 1.68
C ALA A 236 18.25 -4.99 0.70
N GLU A 237 18.47 -5.64 -0.42
CA GLU A 237 19.34 -5.22 -1.54
C GLU A 237 18.55 -4.40 -2.57
#